data_b64abd045d2379aba1a9c510c3ef8487
#
_entry.id   b64abd045d2379aba1a9c510c3ef8487
#
_cell.length_a   1.000
_cell.length_b   1.000
_cell.length_c   1.000
_cell.angle_alpha   90.00
_cell.angle_beta   90.00
_cell.angle_gamma   90.00
#
_symmetry.space_group_name_H-M   'P 1'
#
loop_
_entity.id
_entity.type
_entity.pdbx_description
1 polymer ?
#
loop_
_entity_poly.entity_id
_entity_poly.type
_entity_poly.pdbx_seq_one_letter_code
_entity_poly.pdbx_strand_id
1 'polypeptide(L)'
;LSASSPKLLNASFSEQQLAQAQPELQNFWQQGQHQFFSSFDQTRIWYSSFRHPSPRAEIVLSPGRIEAAQKYQEFSFDLYQAGFTVHLIDHRGQGLSDRINADRHLGDVADFQHYVKDFALWLEQQIRPLQQAPLLGLAHSMGCAILCRYLQQHTEHGFSGAVYCSPMFGIQSQPVPKWIALALVRLLHKLNKLTGGKSRYFPGQKPYQDKAFAGNHLTHSPVRYQLFRQLYQDVPHLQLGGVSCRWLYQSLQAIEALHKAPALSLPQLLLQATEDPVVDNQMQQLYLKKHQQQALPCELIAIPGALHEIIFESDPLRHQLFSALDRFVLQLGL
;
A
#
# COMPACT_ATOMS: atom_id res chain seq x y z
N LEU A 1 -18.62 -29.16 18.65
CA LEU A 1 -18.53 -28.06 17.68
C LEU A 1 -17.39 -28.40 16.72
N SER A 2 -17.72 -28.91 15.51
CA SER A 2 -16.71 -29.15 14.47
C SER A 2 -16.18 -27.81 14.03
N ALA A 3 -14.90 -27.55 14.28
CA ALA A 3 -14.21 -26.42 13.64
C ALA A 3 -14.29 -26.65 12.12
N SER A 4 -15.06 -25.85 11.40
CA SER A 4 -15.02 -25.84 9.95
C SER A 4 -13.59 -25.49 9.52
N SER A 5 -13.05 -26.27 8.57
CA SER A 5 -11.75 -25.96 7.99
C SER A 5 -11.71 -24.48 7.55
N PRO A 6 -10.61 -23.75 7.79
CA PRO A 6 -10.51 -22.35 7.41
C PRO A 6 -10.79 -22.20 5.91
N LYS A 7 -11.62 -21.23 5.56
CA LYS A 7 -11.94 -20.94 4.16
C LYS A 7 -10.68 -20.42 3.45
N LEU A 8 -10.34 -21.01 2.32
CA LEU A 8 -9.17 -20.62 1.54
C LEU A 8 -9.29 -19.17 1.05
N LEU A 9 -8.19 -18.47 1.04
CA LEU A 9 -8.10 -17.14 0.43
C LEU A 9 -8.14 -17.25 -1.10
N ASN A 10 -9.21 -16.75 -1.69
CA ASN A 10 -9.42 -16.75 -3.14
C ASN A 10 -10.15 -15.48 -3.59
N ALA A 11 -10.02 -15.14 -4.87
CA ALA A 11 -10.89 -14.14 -5.49
C ALA A 11 -12.33 -14.62 -5.45
N SER A 12 -13.25 -13.77 -4.99
CA SER A 12 -14.68 -14.03 -4.96
C SER A 12 -15.32 -13.94 -6.34
N PHE A 13 -14.74 -13.09 -7.20
CA PHE A 13 -15.23 -12.83 -8.56
C PHE A 13 -14.06 -12.85 -9.55
N SER A 14 -14.33 -13.43 -10.74
CA SER A 14 -13.45 -13.29 -11.89
C SER A 14 -13.64 -11.92 -12.55
N GLU A 15 -12.68 -11.51 -13.41
CA GLU A 15 -12.81 -10.28 -14.22
C GLU A 15 -14.11 -10.23 -15.02
N GLN A 16 -14.57 -11.37 -15.54
CA GLN A 16 -15.83 -11.45 -16.29
C GLN A 16 -17.08 -11.22 -15.41
N GLN A 17 -16.99 -11.53 -14.13
CA GLN A 17 -18.09 -11.37 -13.16
C GLN A 17 -18.12 -9.97 -12.52
N LEU A 18 -17.00 -9.22 -12.54
CA LEU A 18 -16.86 -7.97 -11.79
C LEU A 18 -17.92 -6.91 -12.14
N ALA A 19 -18.32 -6.81 -13.40
CA ALA A 19 -19.36 -5.86 -13.81
C ALA A 19 -20.71 -6.17 -13.13
N GLN A 20 -21.06 -7.46 -13.03
CA GLN A 20 -22.30 -7.93 -12.38
C GLN A 20 -22.19 -7.90 -10.85
N ALA A 21 -20.98 -8.04 -10.31
CA ALA A 21 -20.70 -8.03 -8.87
C ALA A 21 -20.68 -6.61 -8.26
N GLN A 22 -20.67 -5.54 -9.06
CA GLN A 22 -20.59 -4.17 -8.57
C GLN A 22 -21.65 -3.82 -7.51
N PRO A 23 -22.94 -4.20 -7.65
CA PRO A 23 -23.95 -3.92 -6.61
C PRO A 23 -23.62 -4.61 -5.27
N GLU A 24 -23.11 -5.85 -5.29
CA GLU A 24 -22.72 -6.59 -4.09
C GLU A 24 -21.49 -5.96 -3.42
N LEU A 25 -20.49 -5.62 -4.22
CA LEU A 25 -19.27 -4.93 -3.72
C LEU A 25 -19.61 -3.56 -3.13
N GLN A 26 -20.50 -2.79 -3.77
CA GLN A 26 -20.95 -1.49 -3.25
C GLN A 26 -21.72 -1.65 -1.95
N ASN A 27 -22.63 -2.63 -1.87
CA ASN A 27 -23.36 -2.92 -0.63
C ASN A 27 -22.40 -3.31 0.51
N PHE A 28 -21.42 -4.17 0.23
CA PHE A 28 -20.36 -4.49 1.21
C PHE A 28 -19.61 -3.26 1.66
N TRP A 29 -19.20 -2.41 0.71
CA TRP A 29 -18.48 -1.17 1.04
C TRP A 29 -19.30 -0.26 1.97
N GLN A 30 -20.58 -0.08 1.69
CA GLN A 30 -21.49 0.75 2.49
C GLN A 30 -21.71 0.23 3.92
N GLN A 31 -21.55 -1.07 4.15
CA GLN A 31 -21.64 -1.67 5.49
C GLN A 31 -20.39 -1.45 6.34
N GLY A 32 -19.31 -1.00 5.75
CA GLY A 32 -18.07 -0.66 6.46
C GLY A 32 -18.22 0.53 7.40
N GLN A 33 -17.38 0.58 8.42
CA GLN A 33 -17.21 1.76 9.25
C GLN A 33 -16.24 2.71 8.55
N HIS A 34 -16.70 3.90 8.20
CA HIS A 34 -15.92 4.93 7.49
C HIS A 34 -15.81 6.16 8.36
N GLN A 35 -14.59 6.53 8.79
CA GLN A 35 -14.39 7.58 9.77
C GLN A 35 -13.10 8.36 9.52
N PHE A 36 -12.99 9.50 10.19
CA PHE A 36 -11.76 10.27 10.32
C PHE A 36 -11.22 10.18 11.74
N PHE A 37 -9.92 10.20 11.88
CA PHE A 37 -9.26 10.56 13.14
C PHE A 37 -8.33 11.76 12.92
N SER A 38 -8.03 12.48 13.99
CA SER A 38 -7.06 13.58 13.96
C SER A 38 -5.66 13.07 14.27
N SER A 39 -4.73 13.34 13.37
CA SER A 39 -3.32 13.02 13.57
C SER A 39 -2.64 14.04 14.52
N PHE A 40 -1.35 13.84 14.79
CA PHE A 40 -0.52 14.62 15.72
C PHE A 40 -0.48 16.14 15.41
N ASP A 41 -0.75 16.53 14.17
CA ASP A 41 -0.74 17.91 13.65
C ASP A 41 -2.15 18.38 13.22
N GLN A 42 -3.19 17.73 13.72
CA GLN A 42 -4.60 17.97 13.39
C GLN A 42 -5.00 17.62 11.94
N THR A 43 -4.11 17.01 11.14
CA THR A 43 -4.49 16.49 9.83
C THR A 43 -5.53 15.40 10.02
N ARG A 44 -6.67 15.50 9.33
CA ARG A 44 -7.71 14.48 9.37
C ARG A 44 -7.35 13.36 8.43
N ILE A 45 -7.29 12.16 8.97
CA ILE A 45 -6.93 10.93 8.27
C ILE A 45 -8.16 10.05 8.17
N TRP A 46 -8.50 9.67 6.94
CA TRP A 46 -9.61 8.78 6.66
C TRP A 46 -9.19 7.33 6.84
N TYR A 47 -10.11 6.51 7.38
CA TYR A 47 -9.95 5.07 7.44
C TYR A 47 -11.28 4.35 7.28
N SER A 48 -11.21 3.07 6.90
CA SER A 48 -12.35 2.17 6.77
C SER A 48 -12.09 0.89 7.53
N SER A 49 -13.12 0.29 8.12
CA SER A 49 -13.04 -1.00 8.81
C SER A 49 -14.23 -1.88 8.45
N PHE A 50 -13.95 -3.13 8.07
CA PHE A 50 -14.93 -4.18 7.78
C PHE A 50 -14.73 -5.27 8.82
N ARG A 51 -15.52 -5.23 9.90
CA ARG A 51 -15.35 -6.14 11.04
C ARG A 51 -16.09 -7.45 10.79
N HIS A 52 -15.33 -8.54 10.70
CA HIS A 52 -15.89 -9.88 10.62
C HIS A 52 -16.38 -10.31 12.01
N PRO A 53 -17.57 -10.95 12.16
CA PRO A 53 -18.14 -11.32 13.46
C PRO A 53 -17.31 -12.35 14.25
N SER A 54 -16.49 -13.14 13.56
CA SER A 54 -15.56 -14.10 14.13
C SER A 54 -14.26 -14.10 13.31
N PRO A 55 -13.39 -13.08 13.51
CA PRO A 55 -12.20 -12.94 12.69
C PRO A 55 -11.13 -13.97 13.05
N ARG A 56 -10.54 -14.59 12.02
CA ARG A 56 -9.36 -15.44 12.20
C ARG A 56 -8.09 -14.57 12.39
N ALA A 57 -8.05 -13.41 11.76
CA ALA A 57 -7.06 -12.36 11.99
C ALA A 57 -7.62 -11.01 11.54
N GLU A 58 -6.96 -9.91 11.92
CA GLU A 58 -7.30 -8.56 11.47
C GLU A 58 -6.19 -8.04 10.55
N ILE A 59 -6.54 -7.77 9.29
CA ILE A 59 -5.62 -7.26 8.28
C ILE A 59 -5.62 -5.74 8.34
N VAL A 60 -4.43 -5.17 8.58
CA VAL A 60 -4.17 -3.74 8.54
C VAL A 60 -3.53 -3.42 7.20
N LEU A 61 -4.30 -2.81 6.28
CA LEU A 61 -3.90 -2.55 4.92
C LEU A 61 -3.40 -1.11 4.75
N SER A 62 -2.14 -0.99 4.28
CA SER A 62 -1.47 0.27 3.96
C SER A 62 -1.32 0.41 2.43
N PRO A 63 -2.13 1.26 1.76
CA PRO A 63 -2.14 1.39 0.31
C PRO A 63 -0.92 2.12 -0.24
N GLY A 64 -0.74 2.01 -1.56
CA GLY A 64 0.30 2.72 -2.29
C GLY A 64 0.01 4.20 -2.52
N ARG A 65 0.92 4.88 -3.22
CA ARG A 65 0.72 6.27 -3.63
C ARG A 65 -0.35 6.35 -4.74
N ILE A 66 -1.13 7.43 -4.75
CA ILE A 66 -2.30 7.68 -5.63
C ILE A 66 -3.48 6.74 -5.31
N GLU A 67 -3.37 5.87 -4.36
CA GLU A 67 -4.42 4.92 -4.01
C GLU A 67 -5.29 5.47 -2.88
N ALA A 68 -6.56 5.05 -2.90
CA ALA A 68 -7.52 5.28 -1.84
C ALA A 68 -8.05 3.94 -1.32
N ALA A 69 -8.49 3.90 -0.08
CA ALA A 69 -9.06 2.70 0.54
C ALA A 69 -10.19 2.09 -0.32
N GLN A 70 -11.03 2.93 -0.93
CA GLN A 70 -12.14 2.48 -1.76
C GLN A 70 -11.70 1.74 -3.03
N LYS A 71 -10.49 1.99 -3.55
CA LYS A 71 -9.92 1.19 -4.66
C LYS A 71 -9.79 -0.29 -4.29
N TYR A 72 -9.60 -0.58 -3.01
CA TYR A 72 -9.42 -1.93 -2.47
C TYR A 72 -10.74 -2.66 -2.14
N GLN A 73 -11.88 -2.15 -2.58
CA GLN A 73 -13.20 -2.68 -2.25
C GLN A 73 -13.33 -4.18 -2.59
N GLU A 74 -12.96 -4.59 -3.82
CA GLU A 74 -12.96 -6.00 -4.26
C GLU A 74 -12.04 -6.86 -3.36
N PHE A 75 -10.80 -6.43 -3.16
CA PHE A 75 -9.84 -7.17 -2.36
C PHE A 75 -10.23 -7.26 -0.88
N SER A 76 -10.83 -6.20 -0.33
CA SER A 76 -11.36 -6.21 1.03
C SER A 76 -12.54 -7.17 1.18
N PHE A 77 -13.39 -7.26 0.16
CA PHE A 77 -14.46 -8.24 0.12
C PHE A 77 -13.91 -9.67 0.12
N ASP A 78 -12.91 -9.96 -0.71
CA ASP A 78 -12.26 -11.28 -0.76
C ASP A 78 -11.69 -11.69 0.60
N LEU A 79 -10.97 -10.79 1.26
CA LEU A 79 -10.41 -11.02 2.59
C LEU A 79 -11.51 -11.22 3.64
N TYR A 80 -12.56 -10.40 3.62
CA TYR A 80 -13.69 -10.53 4.53
C TYR A 80 -14.41 -11.87 4.34
N GLN A 81 -14.65 -12.29 3.10
CA GLN A 81 -15.25 -13.60 2.79
C GLN A 81 -14.39 -14.78 3.24
N ALA A 82 -13.07 -14.59 3.35
CA ALA A 82 -12.13 -15.58 3.89
C ALA A 82 -12.03 -15.56 5.42
N GLY A 83 -12.82 -14.70 6.10
CA GLY A 83 -12.91 -14.65 7.57
C GLY A 83 -11.97 -13.65 8.23
N PHE A 84 -11.51 -12.62 7.52
CA PHE A 84 -10.68 -11.56 8.10
C PHE A 84 -11.51 -10.31 8.39
N THR A 85 -11.20 -9.64 9.49
CA THR A 85 -11.49 -8.22 9.65
C THR A 85 -10.48 -7.44 8.80
N VAL A 86 -10.93 -6.40 8.10
CA VAL A 86 -10.08 -5.60 7.20
C VAL A 86 -10.14 -4.14 7.59
N HIS A 87 -8.97 -3.55 7.82
CA HIS A 87 -8.81 -2.14 8.12
C HIS A 87 -7.96 -1.47 7.05
N LEU A 88 -8.40 -0.34 6.52
CA LEU A 88 -7.72 0.41 5.46
C LEU A 88 -7.56 1.87 5.87
N ILE A 89 -6.46 2.49 5.51
CA ILE A 89 -6.17 3.90 5.74
C ILE A 89 -5.98 4.64 4.42
N ASP A 90 -6.50 5.85 4.30
CA ASP A 90 -6.03 6.79 3.28
C ASP A 90 -4.88 7.61 3.88
N HIS A 91 -3.68 7.45 3.37
CA HIS A 91 -2.55 8.21 3.88
C HIS A 91 -2.75 9.71 3.68
N ARG A 92 -2.16 10.54 4.59
CA ARG A 92 -2.22 12.01 4.43
C ARG A 92 -1.88 12.45 3.00
N GLY A 93 -2.56 13.44 2.50
CA GLY A 93 -2.34 13.97 1.15
C GLY A 93 -2.97 13.16 0.02
N GLN A 94 -3.65 12.04 0.29
CA GLN A 94 -4.34 11.22 -0.73
C GLN A 94 -5.68 10.67 -0.24
N GLY A 95 -6.42 10.02 -1.14
CA GLY A 95 -7.74 9.48 -0.83
C GLY A 95 -8.69 10.57 -0.31
N LEU A 96 -9.45 10.26 0.73
CA LEU A 96 -10.33 11.18 1.43
C LEU A 96 -9.64 11.92 2.59
N SER A 97 -8.38 11.58 2.92
CA SER A 97 -7.61 12.31 3.93
C SER A 97 -7.28 13.74 3.48
N ASP A 98 -7.02 14.62 4.44
CA ASP A 98 -6.73 16.02 4.18
C ASP A 98 -5.53 16.20 3.24
N ARG A 99 -5.66 17.14 2.30
CA ARG A 99 -4.60 17.57 1.41
C ARG A 99 -3.67 18.57 2.12
N ILE A 100 -2.38 18.45 1.85
CA ILE A 100 -1.36 19.29 2.50
C ILE A 100 -1.18 20.62 1.75
N ASN A 101 -1.50 20.64 0.45
CA ASN A 101 -1.29 21.78 -0.42
C ASN A 101 -2.60 22.34 -1.00
N ALA A 102 -2.58 23.61 -1.42
CA ALA A 102 -3.68 24.22 -2.14
C ALA A 102 -3.96 23.49 -3.47
N ASP A 103 -2.91 23.04 -4.18
CA ASP A 103 -3.07 22.12 -5.31
C ASP A 103 -3.32 20.70 -4.76
N ARG A 104 -4.57 20.30 -4.80
CA ARG A 104 -5.01 19.00 -4.29
C ARG A 104 -4.48 17.79 -5.07
N HIS A 105 -4.00 18.01 -6.29
CA HIS A 105 -3.45 16.95 -7.13
C HIS A 105 -1.94 16.75 -6.89
N LEU A 106 -1.28 17.65 -6.17
CA LEU A 106 0.14 17.54 -5.89
C LEU A 106 0.40 16.50 -4.76
N GLY A 107 1.01 15.38 -5.13
CA GLY A 107 1.50 14.40 -4.17
C GLY A 107 2.70 14.94 -3.38
N ASP A 108 2.51 15.23 -2.10
CA ASP A 108 3.52 15.87 -1.27
C ASP A 108 3.48 15.36 0.17
N VAL A 109 4.61 15.47 0.87
CA VAL A 109 4.73 15.27 2.30
C VAL A 109 5.90 16.09 2.83
N ALA A 110 5.73 16.71 4.00
CA ALA A 110 6.78 17.52 4.60
C ALA A 110 7.95 16.65 5.12
N ASP A 111 7.62 15.49 5.69
CA ASP A 111 8.54 14.48 6.18
C ASP A 111 7.86 13.11 6.00
N PHE A 112 8.56 12.10 5.47
CA PHE A 112 8.02 10.75 5.32
C PHE A 112 7.61 10.14 6.67
N GLN A 113 8.28 10.55 7.75
CA GLN A 113 7.94 10.12 9.11
C GLN A 113 6.51 10.51 9.52
N HIS A 114 5.89 11.51 8.89
CA HIS A 114 4.48 11.84 9.15
C HIS A 114 3.54 10.69 8.75
N TYR A 115 3.81 9.96 7.65
CA TYR A 115 3.05 8.76 7.31
C TYR A 115 3.17 7.68 8.38
N VAL A 116 4.37 7.47 8.92
CA VAL A 116 4.62 6.46 9.96
C VAL A 116 3.92 6.84 11.26
N LYS A 117 3.93 8.13 11.64
CA LYS A 117 3.21 8.64 12.81
C LYS A 117 1.70 8.51 12.67
N ASP A 118 1.15 8.84 11.49
CA ASP A 118 -0.29 8.64 11.22
C ASP A 118 -0.68 7.18 11.37
N PHE A 119 0.12 6.28 10.81
CA PHE A 119 -0.12 4.85 10.87
C PHE A 119 -0.06 4.34 12.32
N ALA A 120 0.90 4.81 13.13
CA ALA A 120 1.00 4.49 14.54
C ALA A 120 -0.22 4.97 15.33
N LEU A 121 -0.62 6.22 15.17
CA LEU A 121 -1.79 6.79 15.84
C LEU A 121 -3.09 6.10 15.42
N TRP A 122 -3.23 5.76 14.15
CA TRP A 122 -4.38 5.00 13.66
C TRP A 122 -4.49 3.64 14.36
N LEU A 123 -3.38 2.90 14.44
CA LEU A 123 -3.35 1.61 15.14
C LEU A 123 -3.72 1.78 16.62
N GLU A 124 -3.10 2.71 17.32
CA GLU A 124 -3.29 2.91 18.76
C GLU A 124 -4.70 3.38 19.12
N GLN A 125 -5.25 4.31 18.34
CA GLN A 125 -6.52 4.96 18.68
C GLN A 125 -7.74 4.27 18.08
N GLN A 126 -7.61 3.63 16.90
CA GLN A 126 -8.76 3.14 16.15
C GLN A 126 -8.82 1.62 16.03
N ILE A 127 -7.67 0.94 16.02
CA ILE A 127 -7.62 -0.51 15.78
C ILE A 127 -7.49 -1.28 17.10
N ARG A 128 -6.42 -1.02 17.87
CA ARG A 128 -6.09 -1.78 19.08
C ARG A 128 -7.19 -1.79 20.15
N PRO A 129 -7.91 -0.67 20.42
CA PRO A 129 -8.96 -0.68 21.43
C PRO A 129 -10.12 -1.63 21.13
N LEU A 130 -10.29 -2.01 19.85
CA LEU A 130 -11.37 -2.86 19.35
C LEU A 130 -10.86 -4.17 18.72
N GLN A 131 -9.57 -4.48 18.87
CA GLN A 131 -8.93 -5.66 18.30
C GLN A 131 -9.48 -6.94 18.94
N GLN A 132 -9.85 -7.92 18.11
CA GLN A 132 -10.42 -9.22 18.54
C GLN A 132 -9.57 -10.41 18.12
N ALA A 133 -8.63 -10.23 17.18
CA ALA A 133 -7.81 -11.29 16.63
C ALA A 133 -6.37 -10.80 16.39
N PRO A 134 -5.40 -11.68 16.08
CA PRO A 134 -4.04 -11.31 15.76
C PRO A 134 -3.97 -10.34 14.57
N LEU A 135 -3.06 -9.35 14.63
CA LEU A 135 -2.86 -8.38 13.54
C LEU A 135 -1.93 -8.94 12.47
N LEU A 136 -2.30 -8.77 11.22
CA LEU A 136 -1.47 -9.04 10.04
C LEU A 136 -1.33 -7.74 9.24
N GLY A 137 -0.10 -7.27 9.04
CA GLY A 137 0.17 -6.13 8.17
C GLY A 137 0.13 -6.55 6.71
N LEU A 138 -0.62 -5.83 5.86
CA LEU A 138 -0.60 -5.99 4.42
C LEU A 138 -0.41 -4.63 3.78
N ALA A 139 0.50 -4.53 2.82
CA ALA A 139 0.80 -3.23 2.23
C ALA A 139 1.13 -3.34 0.74
N HIS A 140 0.91 -2.25 0.03
CA HIS A 140 1.27 -2.12 -1.37
C HIS A 140 2.21 -0.92 -1.59
N SER A 141 3.24 -1.09 -2.41
CA SER A 141 4.11 -0.01 -2.92
C SER A 141 4.64 0.93 -1.80
N MET A 142 4.27 2.21 -1.80
CA MET A 142 4.62 3.19 -0.74
C MET A 142 4.17 2.71 0.65
N GLY A 143 3.00 2.11 0.74
CA GLY A 143 2.47 1.58 2.00
C GLY A 143 3.38 0.53 2.62
N CYS A 144 4.12 -0.24 1.80
CA CYS A 144 5.12 -1.19 2.30
C CYS A 144 6.27 -0.48 3.02
N ALA A 145 6.75 0.64 2.47
CA ALA A 145 7.79 1.43 3.14
C ALA A 145 7.28 2.03 4.46
N ILE A 146 6.01 2.46 4.51
CA ILE A 146 5.38 2.99 5.73
C ILE A 146 5.26 1.89 6.79
N LEU A 147 4.67 0.74 6.44
CA LEU A 147 4.52 -0.40 7.34
C LEU A 147 5.88 -0.91 7.84
N CYS A 148 6.85 -1.10 6.95
CA CYS A 148 8.18 -1.55 7.31
C CYS A 148 8.88 -0.57 8.27
N ARG A 149 8.82 0.74 7.99
CA ARG A 149 9.37 1.76 8.87
C ARG A 149 8.67 1.82 10.22
N TYR A 150 7.34 1.64 10.26
CA TYR A 150 6.60 1.50 11.51
C TYR A 150 7.13 0.32 12.34
N LEU A 151 7.20 -0.87 11.76
CA LEU A 151 7.68 -2.09 12.43
C LEU A 151 9.12 -1.97 12.93
N GLN A 152 10.00 -1.28 12.18
CA GLN A 152 11.38 -1.02 12.59
C GLN A 152 11.51 -0.04 13.77
N GLN A 153 10.53 0.84 13.97
CA GLN A 153 10.56 1.88 15.01
C GLN A 153 9.79 1.48 16.28
N HIS A 154 8.90 0.49 16.19
CA HIS A 154 8.03 0.07 17.29
C HIS A 154 8.27 -1.42 17.56
N THR A 155 9.17 -1.73 18.47
CA THR A 155 9.56 -3.14 18.77
C THR A 155 8.41 -3.97 19.33
N GLU A 156 7.47 -3.34 20.03
CA GLU A 156 6.25 -3.96 20.59
C GLU A 156 5.04 -3.74 19.68
N HIS A 157 5.24 -3.89 18.37
CA HIS A 157 4.21 -3.58 17.38
C HIS A 157 3.00 -4.54 17.39
N GLY A 158 3.11 -5.73 17.98
CA GLY A 158 2.00 -6.69 18.14
C GLY A 158 1.46 -7.31 16.84
N PHE A 159 2.16 -7.18 15.71
CA PHE A 159 1.82 -7.87 14.47
C PHE A 159 2.38 -9.30 14.47
N SER A 160 1.60 -10.26 13.98
CA SER A 160 2.00 -11.66 13.80
C SER A 160 2.84 -11.87 12.53
N GLY A 161 2.70 -10.99 11.54
CA GLY A 161 3.45 -11.02 10.29
C GLY A 161 3.19 -9.79 9.44
N ALA A 162 3.94 -9.65 8.34
CA ALA A 162 3.78 -8.58 7.37
C ALA A 162 3.88 -9.08 5.93
N VAL A 163 2.97 -8.64 5.07
CA VAL A 163 2.94 -8.92 3.63
C VAL A 163 3.18 -7.63 2.86
N TYR A 164 4.14 -7.65 1.96
CA TYR A 164 4.54 -6.52 1.14
C TYR A 164 4.33 -6.83 -0.34
N CYS A 165 3.36 -6.18 -0.97
CA CYS A 165 3.06 -6.32 -2.40
C CYS A 165 3.78 -5.23 -3.18
N SER A 166 4.65 -5.59 -4.14
CA SER A 166 5.46 -4.66 -4.96
C SER A 166 6.12 -3.56 -4.11
N PRO A 167 6.91 -3.91 -3.06
CA PRO A 167 7.32 -2.96 -2.04
C PRO A 167 8.25 -1.86 -2.56
N MET A 168 7.93 -0.60 -2.22
CA MET A 168 8.78 0.57 -2.48
C MET A 168 10.01 0.58 -1.55
N PHE A 169 10.83 -0.48 -1.62
CA PHE A 169 12.13 -0.55 -0.96
C PHE A 169 13.24 0.02 -1.84
N GLY A 170 12.89 0.48 -3.03
CA GLY A 170 13.66 1.25 -3.98
C GLY A 170 12.72 1.83 -5.04
N ILE A 171 13.11 2.94 -5.66
CA ILE A 171 12.36 3.58 -6.75
C ILE A 171 13.13 3.37 -8.04
N GLN A 172 12.42 2.96 -9.11
CA GLN A 172 13.03 2.80 -10.44
C GLN A 172 13.50 4.17 -10.98
N SER A 173 14.71 4.21 -11.47
CA SER A 173 15.31 5.42 -12.03
C SER A 173 15.75 5.28 -13.49
N GLN A 174 15.67 4.08 -14.07
CA GLN A 174 16.08 3.86 -15.45
C GLN A 174 15.28 4.74 -16.43
N PRO A 175 15.91 5.22 -17.49
CA PRO A 175 17.29 4.94 -17.91
C PRO A 175 18.37 5.77 -17.19
N VAL A 176 18.01 6.63 -16.21
CA VAL A 176 18.95 7.49 -15.51
C VAL A 176 19.71 6.69 -14.43
N PRO A 177 21.06 6.70 -14.41
CA PRO A 177 21.82 6.07 -13.33
C PRO A 177 21.40 6.58 -11.95
N LYS A 178 21.26 5.67 -10.97
CA LYS A 178 20.75 5.99 -9.62
C LYS A 178 21.45 7.17 -8.96
N TRP A 179 22.78 7.24 -9.06
CA TRP A 179 23.56 8.32 -8.44
C TRP A 179 23.24 9.70 -9.05
N ILE A 180 22.98 9.77 -10.38
CA ILE A 180 22.56 11.02 -11.06
C ILE A 180 21.15 11.39 -10.61
N ALA A 181 20.22 10.43 -10.58
CA ALA A 181 18.85 10.65 -10.12
C ALA A 181 18.83 11.19 -8.68
N LEU A 182 19.60 10.57 -7.77
CA LEU A 182 19.73 11.01 -6.38
C LEU A 182 20.34 12.43 -6.27
N ALA A 183 21.40 12.72 -7.03
CA ALA A 183 22.01 14.04 -7.03
C ALA A 183 21.04 15.12 -7.53
N LEU A 184 20.28 14.82 -8.59
CA LEU A 184 19.25 15.71 -9.14
C LEU A 184 18.15 15.98 -8.13
N VAL A 185 17.60 14.95 -7.49
CA VAL A 185 16.55 15.10 -6.47
C VAL A 185 17.03 15.96 -5.30
N ARG A 186 18.25 15.71 -4.80
CA ARG A 186 18.87 16.51 -3.72
C ARG A 186 19.04 17.98 -4.13
N LEU A 187 19.53 18.21 -5.34
CA LEU A 187 19.72 19.57 -5.88
C LEU A 187 18.36 20.29 -6.00
N LEU A 188 17.37 19.66 -6.62
CA LEU A 188 16.05 20.26 -6.81
C LEU A 188 15.35 20.53 -5.47
N HIS A 189 15.48 19.61 -4.51
CA HIS A 189 14.96 19.83 -3.16
C HIS A 189 15.63 21.04 -2.48
N LYS A 190 16.97 21.15 -2.55
CA LYS A 190 17.72 22.28 -2.00
C LYS A 190 17.31 23.60 -2.66
N LEU A 191 17.22 23.64 -4.00
CA LEU A 191 16.78 24.83 -4.74
C LEU A 191 15.34 25.21 -4.36
N ASN A 192 14.44 24.25 -4.25
CA ASN A 192 13.06 24.51 -3.83
C ASN A 192 13.01 25.13 -2.41
N LYS A 193 13.85 24.66 -1.50
CA LYS A 193 13.95 25.23 -0.15
C LYS A 193 14.46 26.67 -0.16
N LEU A 194 15.45 26.98 -0.99
CA LEU A 194 16.00 28.32 -1.14
C LEU A 194 15.01 29.32 -1.78
N THR A 195 14.10 28.84 -2.62
CA THR A 195 13.09 29.67 -3.32
C THR A 195 11.76 29.79 -2.56
N GLY A 196 11.78 29.67 -1.22
CA GLY A 196 10.61 29.86 -0.37
C GLY A 196 9.85 28.58 0.00
N GLY A 197 10.38 27.40 -0.36
CA GLY A 197 9.88 26.10 0.12
C GLY A 197 8.49 25.69 -0.36
N LYS A 198 7.87 26.43 -1.27
CA LYS A 198 6.57 26.05 -1.86
C LYS A 198 6.72 24.74 -2.62
N SER A 199 5.89 23.77 -2.30
CA SER A 199 5.90 22.48 -3.00
C SER A 199 5.54 22.65 -4.48
N ARG A 200 6.36 22.07 -5.35
CA ARG A 200 6.18 22.08 -6.81
C ARG A 200 6.33 20.66 -7.33
N TYR A 201 5.67 20.37 -8.44
CA TYR A 201 5.84 19.09 -9.14
C TYR A 201 7.32 18.84 -9.47
N PHE A 202 7.73 17.60 -9.31
CA PHE A 202 9.01 17.16 -9.87
C PHE A 202 8.97 17.31 -11.40
N PRO A 203 10.10 17.67 -12.07
CA PRO A 203 10.12 17.81 -13.52
C PRO A 203 9.50 16.62 -14.25
N GLY A 204 8.59 16.88 -15.17
CA GLY A 204 7.81 15.86 -15.90
C GLY A 204 6.56 15.37 -15.18
N GLN A 205 6.37 15.68 -13.91
CA GLN A 205 5.15 15.36 -13.18
C GLN A 205 4.06 16.42 -13.43
N LYS A 206 2.79 16.00 -13.38
CA LYS A 206 1.61 16.82 -13.72
C LYS A 206 0.47 16.56 -12.74
N PRO A 207 -0.54 17.45 -12.66
CA PRO A 207 -1.81 17.15 -12.01
C PRO A 207 -2.43 15.83 -12.51
N TYR A 208 -3.43 15.34 -11.78
CA TYR A 208 -4.16 14.14 -12.17
C TYR A 208 -4.63 14.24 -13.63
N GLN A 209 -4.46 13.16 -14.34
CA GLN A 209 -4.96 12.97 -15.69
C GLN A 209 -5.64 11.61 -15.74
N ASP A 210 -6.84 11.61 -16.29
CA ASP A 210 -7.47 10.35 -16.65
C ASP A 210 -6.74 9.75 -17.85
N LYS A 211 -6.30 8.50 -17.72
CA LYS A 211 -5.51 7.80 -18.74
C LYS A 211 -6.25 6.58 -19.22
N ALA A 212 -6.28 6.37 -20.52
CA ALA A 212 -6.76 5.15 -21.12
C ALA A 212 -5.93 3.93 -20.67
N PHE A 213 -6.51 2.74 -20.76
CA PHE A 213 -5.80 1.50 -20.48
C PHE A 213 -4.62 1.27 -21.42
N ALA A 214 -4.73 1.69 -22.69
CA ALA A 214 -3.63 1.62 -23.65
C ALA A 214 -2.42 2.43 -23.12
N GLY A 215 -1.25 1.77 -23.04
CA GLY A 215 -0.03 2.35 -22.46
C GLY A 215 0.00 2.40 -20.92
N ASN A 216 -0.93 1.72 -20.25
CA ASN A 216 -0.86 1.48 -18.82
C ASN A 216 0.30 0.51 -18.50
N HIS A 217 0.98 0.75 -17.38
CA HIS A 217 2.10 -0.05 -16.89
C HIS A 217 1.87 -0.54 -15.44
N LEU A 218 0.61 -0.59 -15.00
CA LEU A 218 0.27 -0.90 -13.62
C LEU A 218 -0.32 -2.30 -13.46
N THR A 219 -1.14 -2.75 -14.44
CA THR A 219 -1.86 -4.02 -14.37
C THR A 219 -2.20 -4.53 -15.79
N HIS A 220 -2.34 -5.83 -15.93
CA HIS A 220 -2.86 -6.46 -17.15
C HIS A 220 -4.38 -6.58 -17.18
N SER A 221 -5.09 -6.17 -16.11
CA SER A 221 -6.55 -6.23 -16.05
C SER A 221 -7.21 -4.96 -16.59
N PRO A 222 -7.79 -4.95 -17.80
CA PRO A 222 -8.54 -3.80 -18.30
C PRO A 222 -9.74 -3.47 -17.42
N VAL A 223 -10.41 -4.53 -16.92
CA VAL A 223 -11.63 -4.39 -16.12
C VAL A 223 -11.34 -3.68 -14.81
N ARG A 224 -10.36 -4.17 -14.01
CA ARG A 224 -9.96 -3.55 -12.75
C ARG A 224 -9.39 -2.15 -12.94
N TYR A 225 -8.65 -1.94 -14.04
CA TYR A 225 -8.15 -0.62 -14.40
C TYR A 225 -9.31 0.35 -14.65
N GLN A 226 -10.32 -0.04 -15.44
CA GLN A 226 -11.48 0.80 -15.73
C GLN A 226 -12.31 1.09 -14.48
N LEU A 227 -12.51 0.10 -13.60
CA LEU A 227 -13.27 0.29 -12.37
C LEU A 227 -12.65 1.36 -11.46
N PHE A 228 -11.33 1.32 -11.24
CA PHE A 228 -10.72 2.37 -10.41
C PHE A 228 -10.67 3.73 -11.11
N ARG A 229 -10.57 3.78 -12.47
CA ARG A 229 -10.67 5.04 -13.21
C ARG A 229 -12.05 5.65 -13.08
N GLN A 230 -13.09 4.82 -13.23
CA GLN A 230 -14.47 5.24 -13.02
C GLN A 230 -14.68 5.76 -11.59
N LEU A 231 -14.20 5.04 -10.59
CA LEU A 231 -14.26 5.47 -9.20
C LEU A 231 -13.64 6.87 -9.02
N TYR A 232 -12.50 7.15 -9.64
CA TYR A 232 -11.83 8.45 -9.52
C TYR A 232 -12.50 9.56 -10.33
N GLN A 233 -13.27 9.23 -11.36
CA GLN A 233 -14.16 10.17 -12.06
C GLN A 233 -15.40 10.50 -11.20
N ASP A 234 -16.03 9.48 -10.61
CA ASP A 234 -17.23 9.62 -9.79
C ASP A 234 -16.95 10.33 -8.47
N VAL A 235 -15.75 10.15 -7.91
CA VAL A 235 -15.30 10.76 -6.65
C VAL A 235 -14.01 11.56 -6.87
N PRO A 236 -14.08 12.79 -7.43
CA PRO A 236 -12.90 13.59 -7.76
C PRO A 236 -11.97 13.90 -6.58
N HIS A 237 -12.46 13.75 -5.33
CA HIS A 237 -11.64 13.87 -4.12
C HIS A 237 -10.53 12.84 -4.04
N LEU A 238 -10.69 11.67 -4.65
CA LEU A 238 -9.69 10.60 -4.67
C LEU A 238 -8.53 10.88 -5.65
N GLN A 239 -8.73 11.80 -6.59
CA GLN A 239 -7.75 12.11 -7.63
C GLN A 239 -6.46 12.70 -7.03
N LEU A 240 -5.33 12.07 -7.34
CA LEU A 240 -3.99 12.56 -7.02
C LEU A 240 -3.11 12.46 -8.26
N GLY A 241 -2.30 13.47 -8.49
CA GLY A 241 -1.38 13.56 -9.62
C GLY A 241 0.05 13.16 -9.26
N GLY A 242 1.00 13.80 -9.91
CA GLY A 242 2.42 13.57 -9.77
C GLY A 242 2.97 13.99 -8.42
N VAL A 243 4.23 13.62 -8.17
CA VAL A 243 4.95 13.91 -6.93
C VAL A 243 5.60 15.28 -6.94
N SER A 244 5.74 15.87 -5.75
CA SER A 244 6.61 17.03 -5.53
C SER A 244 8.08 16.61 -5.45
N CYS A 245 9.00 17.58 -5.67
CA CYS A 245 10.42 17.38 -5.39
C CYS A 245 10.67 16.99 -3.93
N ARG A 246 9.88 17.52 -3.00
CA ARG A 246 9.98 17.25 -1.58
C ARG A 246 9.55 15.81 -1.28
N TRP A 247 8.40 15.37 -1.79
CA TRP A 247 7.93 14.00 -1.60
C TRP A 247 8.96 12.98 -2.07
N LEU A 248 9.52 13.18 -3.26
CA LEU A 248 10.51 12.25 -3.82
C LEU A 248 11.79 12.22 -2.94
N TYR A 249 12.28 13.39 -2.50
CA TYR A 249 13.41 13.48 -1.60
C TYR A 249 13.14 12.74 -0.28
N GLN A 250 12.00 12.98 0.36
CA GLN A 250 11.61 12.35 1.62
C GLN A 250 11.46 10.83 1.49
N SER A 251 10.90 10.36 0.37
CA SER A 251 10.77 8.93 0.09
C SER A 251 12.14 8.26 -0.06
N LEU A 252 13.09 8.90 -0.74
CA LEU A 252 14.46 8.38 -0.86
C LEU A 252 15.18 8.32 0.49
N GLN A 253 14.98 9.32 1.36
CA GLN A 253 15.53 9.30 2.73
C GLN A 253 14.90 8.17 3.57
N ALA A 254 13.60 7.94 3.44
CA ALA A 254 12.91 6.85 4.14
C ALA A 254 13.39 5.47 3.66
N ILE A 255 13.60 5.28 2.36
CA ILE A 255 14.17 4.06 1.77
C ILE A 255 15.59 3.82 2.29
N GLU A 256 16.43 4.85 2.30
CA GLU A 256 17.80 4.75 2.85
C GLU A 256 17.77 4.34 4.33
N ALA A 257 16.90 4.97 5.14
CA ALA A 257 16.72 4.65 6.55
C ALA A 257 16.19 3.22 6.75
N LEU A 258 15.26 2.75 5.87
CA LEU A 258 14.72 1.38 5.89
C LEU A 258 15.83 0.34 5.73
N HIS A 259 16.73 0.54 4.78
CA HIS A 259 17.84 -0.39 4.55
C HIS A 259 18.94 -0.33 5.63
N LYS A 260 19.14 0.81 6.28
CA LYS A 260 20.09 0.97 7.39
C LYS A 260 19.59 0.42 8.72
N ALA A 261 18.28 0.43 8.96
CA ALA A 261 17.69 -0.06 10.20
C ALA A 261 17.94 -1.56 10.40
N PRO A 262 17.92 -2.10 11.62
CA PRO A 262 18.00 -3.53 11.87
C PRO A 262 16.97 -4.33 11.07
N ALA A 263 17.32 -5.57 10.74
CA ALA A 263 16.35 -6.48 10.12
C ALA A 263 15.26 -6.86 11.13
N LEU A 264 14.05 -7.07 10.63
CA LEU A 264 12.89 -7.39 11.45
C LEU A 264 12.83 -8.89 11.77
N SER A 265 12.50 -9.23 13.01
CA SER A 265 12.40 -10.63 13.45
C SER A 265 11.03 -11.26 13.21
N LEU A 266 9.98 -10.46 12.94
CA LEU A 266 8.66 -11.02 12.62
C LEU A 266 8.67 -11.69 11.24
N PRO A 267 7.80 -12.71 11.00
CA PRO A 267 7.62 -13.31 9.69
C PRO A 267 7.21 -12.29 8.63
N GLN A 268 7.83 -12.36 7.45
CA GLN A 268 7.57 -11.44 6.35
C GLN A 268 7.45 -12.18 5.02
N LEU A 269 6.49 -11.76 4.20
CA LEU A 269 6.31 -12.20 2.82
C LEU A 269 6.42 -11.00 1.89
N LEU A 270 7.37 -11.04 0.95
CA LEU A 270 7.47 -10.08 -0.16
C LEU A 270 6.91 -10.71 -1.42
N LEU A 271 5.95 -10.06 -2.06
CA LEU A 271 5.42 -10.41 -3.37
C LEU A 271 6.01 -9.44 -4.40
N GLN A 272 6.89 -9.95 -5.25
CA GLN A 272 7.62 -9.16 -6.23
C GLN A 272 6.99 -9.32 -7.62
N ALA A 273 6.52 -8.22 -8.20
CA ALA A 273 6.14 -8.16 -9.60
C ALA A 273 7.40 -8.18 -10.47
N THR A 274 7.55 -9.16 -11.39
CA THR A 274 8.80 -9.29 -12.15
C THR A 274 8.97 -8.23 -13.23
N GLU A 275 7.87 -7.68 -13.75
CA GLU A 275 7.86 -6.65 -14.80
C GLU A 275 7.48 -5.25 -14.25
N ASP A 276 7.79 -4.98 -12.99
CA ASP A 276 7.48 -3.73 -12.31
C ASP A 276 8.33 -2.56 -12.84
N PRO A 277 7.72 -1.54 -13.48
CA PRO A 277 8.45 -0.38 -13.97
C PRO A 277 8.53 0.76 -12.93
N VAL A 278 7.93 0.62 -11.75
CA VAL A 278 7.78 1.69 -10.76
C VAL A 278 8.79 1.56 -9.62
N VAL A 279 8.93 0.36 -9.06
CA VAL A 279 9.85 0.10 -7.95
C VAL A 279 11.04 -0.74 -8.39
N ASP A 280 12.12 -0.65 -7.62
CA ASP A 280 13.38 -1.32 -7.94
C ASP A 280 13.44 -2.71 -7.29
N ASN A 281 13.22 -3.73 -8.09
CA ASN A 281 13.25 -5.13 -7.68
C ASN A 281 14.59 -5.57 -7.07
N GLN A 282 15.72 -4.96 -7.46
CA GLN A 282 17.03 -5.27 -6.88
C GLN A 282 17.10 -4.85 -5.41
N MET A 283 16.45 -3.76 -5.04
CA MET A 283 16.40 -3.30 -3.66
C MET A 283 15.54 -4.21 -2.77
N GLN A 284 14.51 -4.85 -3.33
CA GLN A 284 13.74 -5.90 -2.64
C GLN A 284 14.60 -7.14 -2.38
N GLN A 285 15.41 -7.57 -3.35
CA GLN A 285 16.36 -8.68 -3.19
C GLN A 285 17.44 -8.35 -2.14
N LEU A 286 17.91 -7.10 -2.10
CA LEU A 286 18.86 -6.64 -1.08
C LEU A 286 18.25 -6.71 0.33
N TYR A 287 16.99 -6.33 0.47
CA TYR A 287 16.23 -6.44 1.71
C TYR A 287 16.12 -7.90 2.17
N LEU A 288 15.71 -8.81 1.28
CA LEU A 288 15.66 -10.25 1.54
C LEU A 288 17.01 -10.80 1.99
N LYS A 289 18.08 -10.51 1.24
CA LYS A 289 19.43 -10.97 1.54
C LYS A 289 19.89 -10.57 2.94
N LYS A 290 19.57 -9.35 3.37
CA LYS A 290 19.88 -8.86 4.72
C LYS A 290 19.22 -9.70 5.81
N HIS A 291 17.96 -10.13 5.64
CA HIS A 291 17.25 -11.00 6.57
C HIS A 291 17.80 -12.42 6.55
N GLN A 292 18.08 -12.97 5.38
CA GLN A 292 18.68 -14.30 5.23
C GLN A 292 20.06 -14.41 5.90
N GLN A 293 20.88 -13.38 5.81
CA GLN A 293 22.20 -13.33 6.48
C GLN A 293 22.10 -13.40 8.01
N GLN A 294 20.95 -13.05 8.58
CA GLN A 294 20.67 -13.09 10.02
C GLN A 294 19.73 -14.24 10.40
N ALA A 295 19.45 -15.17 9.47
CA ALA A 295 18.51 -16.29 9.64
C ALA A 295 17.11 -15.83 10.14
N LEU A 296 16.64 -14.66 9.72
CA LEU A 296 15.34 -14.11 10.09
C LEU A 296 14.26 -14.51 9.08
N PRO A 297 13.00 -14.68 9.54
CA PRO A 297 11.90 -15.20 8.72
C PRO A 297 11.43 -14.15 7.70
N CYS A 298 11.99 -14.21 6.50
CA CYS A 298 11.61 -13.36 5.38
C CYS A 298 11.63 -14.19 4.09
N GLU A 299 10.50 -14.28 3.41
CA GLU A 299 10.33 -14.96 2.14
C GLU A 299 10.06 -13.95 1.03
N LEU A 300 10.56 -14.21 -0.18
CA LEU A 300 10.21 -13.45 -1.37
C LEU A 300 9.70 -14.41 -2.44
N ILE A 301 8.50 -14.14 -2.94
CA ILE A 301 7.87 -14.84 -4.04
C ILE A 301 7.79 -13.89 -5.22
N ALA A 302 8.47 -14.23 -6.30
CA ALA A 302 8.33 -13.55 -7.57
C ALA A 302 7.05 -14.01 -8.26
N ILE A 303 6.26 -13.06 -8.77
CA ILE A 303 5.07 -13.33 -9.60
C ILE A 303 5.43 -13.01 -11.05
N PRO A 304 5.72 -14.04 -11.86
CA PRO A 304 6.20 -13.88 -13.23
C PRO A 304 5.18 -13.13 -14.10
N GLY A 305 5.66 -12.13 -14.83
CA GLY A 305 4.85 -11.34 -15.74
C GLY A 305 3.97 -10.28 -15.06
N ALA A 306 3.89 -10.22 -13.72
CA ALA A 306 3.09 -9.20 -13.04
C ALA A 306 3.70 -7.81 -13.19
N LEU A 307 2.83 -6.81 -13.38
CA LEU A 307 3.12 -5.39 -13.28
C LEU A 307 2.98 -4.90 -11.84
N HIS A 308 3.15 -3.60 -11.62
CA HIS A 308 3.25 -2.99 -10.28
C HIS A 308 2.08 -3.30 -9.34
N GLU A 309 0.84 -3.28 -9.83
CA GLU A 309 -0.37 -3.42 -9.02
C GLU A 309 -0.83 -4.88 -8.90
N ILE A 310 -0.03 -5.77 -8.30
CA ILE A 310 -0.30 -7.21 -8.16
C ILE A 310 -1.71 -7.49 -7.61
N ILE A 311 -2.18 -6.68 -6.67
CA ILE A 311 -3.52 -6.82 -6.04
C ILE A 311 -4.64 -6.62 -7.07
N PHE A 312 -4.39 -5.82 -8.10
CA PHE A 312 -5.36 -5.45 -9.14
C PHE A 312 -5.01 -6.06 -10.50
N GLU A 313 -4.19 -7.09 -10.52
CA GLU A 313 -3.79 -7.79 -11.72
C GLU A 313 -4.89 -8.68 -12.31
N SER A 314 -4.64 -9.22 -13.50
CA SER A 314 -5.51 -10.23 -14.14
C SER A 314 -5.69 -11.46 -13.25
N ASP A 315 -6.79 -12.19 -13.41
CA ASP A 315 -7.16 -13.32 -12.57
C ASP A 315 -6.03 -14.36 -12.38
N PRO A 316 -5.26 -14.77 -13.41
CA PRO A 316 -4.17 -15.73 -13.23
C PRO A 316 -3.05 -15.22 -12.31
N LEU A 317 -2.74 -13.91 -12.37
CA LEU A 317 -1.72 -13.30 -11.54
C LEU A 317 -2.23 -13.07 -10.11
N ARG A 318 -3.49 -12.64 -9.95
CA ARG A 318 -4.13 -12.55 -8.63
C ARG A 318 -4.24 -13.92 -7.94
N HIS A 319 -4.47 -14.99 -8.70
CA HIS A 319 -4.48 -16.33 -8.12
C HIS A 319 -3.13 -16.68 -7.46
N GLN A 320 -2.02 -16.29 -8.07
CA GLN A 320 -0.68 -16.49 -7.46
C GLN A 320 -0.51 -15.67 -6.17
N LEU A 321 -0.99 -14.43 -6.16
CA LEU A 321 -1.02 -13.59 -4.94
C LEU A 321 -1.82 -14.27 -3.83
N PHE A 322 -3.07 -14.70 -4.10
CA PHE A 322 -3.90 -15.34 -3.10
C PHE A 322 -3.31 -16.65 -2.57
N SER A 323 -2.75 -17.47 -3.47
CA SER A 323 -2.08 -18.73 -3.09
C SER A 323 -0.88 -18.49 -2.17
N ALA A 324 -0.09 -17.46 -2.45
CA ALA A 324 1.06 -17.09 -1.62
C ALA A 324 0.61 -16.53 -0.25
N LEU A 325 -0.43 -15.68 -0.25
CA LEU A 325 -0.99 -15.09 0.96
C LEU A 325 -1.63 -16.16 1.85
N ASP A 326 -2.42 -17.07 1.28
CA ASP A 326 -3.05 -18.17 2.01
C ASP A 326 -2.01 -19.08 2.68
N ARG A 327 -0.97 -19.47 1.93
CA ARG A 327 0.14 -20.26 2.48
C ARG A 327 0.82 -19.54 3.65
N PHE A 328 1.09 -18.24 3.51
CA PHE A 328 1.74 -17.45 4.56
C PHE A 328 0.86 -17.34 5.82
N VAL A 329 -0.42 -17.08 5.65
CA VAL A 329 -1.39 -17.04 6.76
C VAL A 329 -1.45 -18.37 7.51
N LEU A 330 -1.52 -19.50 6.78
CA LEU A 330 -1.50 -20.84 7.37
C LEU A 330 -0.20 -21.13 8.12
N GLN A 331 0.95 -20.69 7.61
CA GLN A 331 2.25 -20.83 8.32
C GLN A 331 2.28 -20.04 9.63
N LEU A 332 1.53 -18.95 9.74
CA LEU A 332 1.38 -18.17 10.98
C LEU A 332 0.36 -18.79 11.96
N GLY A 333 -0.36 -19.85 11.57
CA GLY A 333 -1.42 -20.46 12.37
C GLY A 333 -2.70 -19.61 12.44
N LEU A 334 -2.93 -18.74 11.43
CA LEU A 334 -4.04 -17.80 11.35
C LEU A 334 -5.15 -18.29 10.40
#